data_39652362d3f96ca451d0692fd3187a7e
#
_entry.id   39652362d3f96ca451d0692fd3187a7e
#
_cell.length_a   1.000
_cell.length_b   1.000
_cell.length_c   1.000
_cell.angle_alpha   90.00
_cell.angle_beta   90.00
_cell.angle_gamma   90.00
#
_symmetry.space_group_name_H-M   'P 1'
#
loop_
_entity.id
_entity.type
_entity.pdbx_description
1 polymer ?
#
loop_
_entity_poly.entity_id
_entity_poly.type
_entity_poly.pdbx_seq_one_letter_code
_entity_poly.pdbx_strand_id
1 'polypeptide(L)'
;YEGLTAVEPPATPEEGYHLTEDLADHAVNWIRQQKALMPDKPFFVYFAPGATHAPHHVPKEWADKYKGQFAHGWDRQREITFASQKALGIIPPDCDLTARHAEIPAWDEMPDQIKPVLEREMEVYAGFLEHTDYHVGRVIDAIEDLGILEDTLIYYIIGDNGASAEGTLHGAFNEMANFNGMAALETPEFMLSKMDEFGSPESYNHYAVGWAWAMDTPYQWTKQVASHWGGTRNGTIVHWPRGIQEKGGL
;
A
#
# COMPACT_ATOMS: atom_id res chain seq x y z
N TYR A 1 -10.46 6.34 18.88
CA TYR A 1 -10.27 7.08 20.14
C TYR A 1 -9.67 8.45 19.84
N GLU A 2 -10.22 9.49 20.44
CA GLU A 2 -9.60 10.81 20.49
C GLU A 2 -9.06 11.05 21.92
N GLY A 3 -7.75 10.98 22.06
CA GLY A 3 -7.12 10.87 23.37
C GLY A 3 -7.52 9.55 24.08
N LEU A 4 -8.28 9.67 25.16
CA LEU A 4 -8.81 8.50 25.91
C LEU A 4 -10.31 8.26 25.69
N THR A 5 -10.96 9.07 24.88
CA THR A 5 -12.41 8.99 24.63
C THR A 5 -12.68 8.16 23.38
N ALA A 6 -13.55 7.17 23.48
CA ALA A 6 -14.06 6.48 22.30
C ALA A 6 -14.92 7.46 21.49
N VAL A 7 -14.66 7.51 20.19
CA VAL A 7 -15.43 8.32 19.24
C VAL A 7 -15.93 7.43 18.12
N GLU A 8 -17.12 7.72 17.63
CA GLU A 8 -17.66 7.09 16.43
C GLU A 8 -17.16 7.84 15.19
N PRO A 9 -16.97 7.15 14.05
CA PRO A 9 -16.71 7.81 12.80
C PRO A 9 -17.80 8.85 12.46
N PRO A 10 -17.44 9.96 11.80
CA PRO A 10 -18.42 11.02 11.50
C PRO A 10 -19.45 10.62 10.42
N ALA A 11 -19.19 9.55 9.68
CA ALA A 11 -20.07 9.02 8.65
C ALA A 11 -19.87 7.51 8.51
N THR A 12 -20.77 6.83 7.80
CA THR A 12 -20.61 5.42 7.45
C THR A 12 -19.84 5.25 6.13
N PRO A 13 -19.31 4.06 5.82
CA PRO A 13 -18.69 3.79 4.52
C PRO A 13 -19.63 4.08 3.33
N GLU A 14 -20.93 3.80 3.47
CA GLU A 14 -21.95 4.09 2.44
C GLU A 14 -22.14 5.58 2.23
N GLU A 15 -21.88 6.40 3.25
CA GLU A 15 -21.89 7.86 3.20
C GLU A 15 -20.55 8.44 2.72
N GLY A 16 -19.60 7.57 2.34
CA GLY A 16 -18.30 7.95 1.81
C GLY A 16 -17.19 8.08 2.85
N TYR A 17 -17.36 7.58 4.08
CA TYR A 17 -16.29 7.58 5.07
C TYR A 17 -15.11 6.72 4.65
N HIS A 18 -13.91 7.27 4.79
CA HIS A 18 -12.67 6.53 4.61
C HIS A 18 -11.66 6.89 5.71
N LEU A 19 -11.18 5.87 6.44
CA LEU A 19 -10.31 6.06 7.61
C LEU A 19 -9.02 6.84 7.29
N THR A 20 -8.40 6.61 6.14
CA THR A 20 -7.15 7.32 5.76
C THR A 20 -7.41 8.81 5.57
N GLU A 21 -8.55 9.20 5.01
CA GLU A 21 -8.96 10.60 4.84
C GLU A 21 -9.16 11.27 6.20
N ASP A 22 -9.95 10.63 7.05
CA ASP A 22 -10.26 11.13 8.40
C ASP A 22 -9.01 11.30 9.25
N LEU A 23 -8.10 10.32 9.23
CA LEU A 23 -6.80 10.43 9.90
C LEU A 23 -5.97 11.59 9.39
N ALA A 24 -5.95 11.84 8.08
CA ALA A 24 -5.23 12.97 7.49
C ALA A 24 -5.86 14.31 7.90
N ASP A 25 -7.19 14.40 7.90
CA ASP A 25 -7.92 15.59 8.36
C ASP A 25 -7.63 15.90 9.83
N HIS A 26 -7.63 14.89 10.68
CA HIS A 26 -7.28 15.03 12.09
C HIS A 26 -5.82 15.47 12.27
N ALA A 27 -4.87 14.90 11.54
CA ALA A 27 -3.46 15.28 11.61
C ALA A 27 -3.25 16.73 11.18
N VAL A 28 -3.82 17.14 10.04
CA VAL A 28 -3.77 18.52 9.52
C VAL A 28 -4.35 19.50 10.52
N ASN A 29 -5.54 19.21 11.03
CA ASN A 29 -6.22 20.06 12.00
C ASN A 29 -5.40 20.21 13.30
N TRP A 30 -4.86 19.10 13.81
CA TRP A 30 -4.04 19.12 15.01
C TRP A 30 -2.77 19.95 14.83
N ILE A 31 -2.02 19.77 13.73
CA ILE A 31 -0.80 20.54 13.43
C ILE A 31 -1.12 22.04 13.38
N ARG A 32 -2.17 22.42 12.63
CA ARG A 32 -2.60 23.82 12.51
C ARG A 32 -2.96 24.44 13.86
N GLN A 33 -3.72 23.71 14.67
CA GLN A 33 -4.09 24.17 16.03
C GLN A 33 -2.87 24.33 16.95
N GLN A 34 -1.95 23.36 16.96
CA GLN A 34 -0.73 23.47 17.79
C GLN A 34 0.11 24.69 17.40
N LYS A 35 0.28 24.92 16.10
CA LYS A 35 1.07 26.07 15.60
C LYS A 35 0.36 27.40 15.79
N ALA A 36 -0.97 27.45 15.74
CA ALA A 36 -1.74 28.65 16.06
C ALA A 36 -1.66 29.05 17.55
N LEU A 37 -1.72 28.04 18.43
CA LEU A 37 -1.71 28.27 19.88
C LEU A 37 -0.28 28.55 20.41
N MET A 38 0.73 27.89 19.89
CA MET A 38 2.11 27.93 20.33
C MET A 38 3.07 27.85 19.13
N PRO A 39 3.28 28.98 18.41
CA PRO A 39 4.06 28.97 17.15
C PRO A 39 5.49 28.41 17.28
N ASP A 40 6.15 28.69 18.40
CA ASP A 40 7.56 28.31 18.63
C ASP A 40 7.72 26.90 19.23
N LYS A 41 6.62 26.28 19.68
CA LYS A 41 6.69 24.95 20.28
C LYS A 41 6.94 23.88 19.20
N PRO A 42 7.96 23.02 19.36
CA PRO A 42 8.13 21.88 18.48
C PRO A 42 6.99 20.86 18.64
N PHE A 43 6.72 20.11 17.58
CA PHE A 43 5.74 19.02 17.60
C PHE A 43 6.34 17.73 17.07
N PHE A 44 5.70 16.64 17.42
CA PHE A 44 5.97 15.32 16.88
C PHE A 44 4.63 14.67 16.47
N VAL A 45 4.56 14.18 15.24
CA VAL A 45 3.40 13.44 14.73
C VAL A 45 3.87 12.08 14.26
N TYR A 46 3.22 11.03 14.74
CA TYR A 46 3.32 9.69 14.20
C TYR A 46 2.03 9.41 13.42
N PHE A 47 2.11 9.56 12.09
CA PHE A 47 0.99 9.33 11.19
C PHE A 47 1.07 7.90 10.65
N ALA A 48 0.22 7.02 11.16
CA ALA A 48 0.24 5.59 10.85
C ALA A 48 -1.14 5.11 10.40
N PRO A 49 -1.52 5.36 9.13
CA PRO A 49 -2.76 4.81 8.57
C PRO A 49 -2.69 3.28 8.52
N GLY A 50 -3.84 2.61 8.55
CA GLY A 50 -3.92 1.16 8.34
C GLY A 50 -3.62 0.72 6.90
N ALA A 51 -3.69 1.65 5.97
CA ALA A 51 -3.35 1.43 4.58
C ALA A 51 -1.82 1.25 4.39
N THR A 52 -1.36 0.34 3.56
CA THR A 52 -2.15 -0.46 2.62
C THR A 52 -2.32 -1.93 3.07
N HIS A 53 -2.48 -2.18 4.36
CA HIS A 53 -2.83 -3.51 4.86
C HIS A 53 -4.25 -3.88 4.40
N ALA A 54 -4.50 -5.17 4.14
CA ALA A 54 -5.86 -5.67 3.87
C ALA A 54 -6.81 -5.39 5.06
N PRO A 55 -8.11 -5.13 4.80
CA PRO A 55 -8.74 -5.11 3.49
C PRO A 55 -8.34 -3.88 2.66
N HIS A 56 -8.19 -4.08 1.35
CA HIS A 56 -7.80 -3.01 0.43
C HIS A 56 -9.04 -2.21 0.03
N HIS A 57 -9.50 -1.33 0.91
CA HIS A 57 -10.66 -0.49 0.64
C HIS A 57 -10.23 0.85 0.03
N VAL A 58 -10.82 1.18 -1.13
CA VAL A 58 -10.55 2.43 -1.82
C VAL A 58 -11.74 2.82 -2.70
N PRO A 59 -12.07 4.13 -2.84
CA PRO A 59 -13.08 4.56 -3.78
C PRO A 59 -12.77 4.07 -5.20
N LYS A 60 -13.80 3.58 -5.89
CA LYS A 60 -13.69 2.89 -7.20
C LYS A 60 -12.89 3.68 -8.24
N GLU A 61 -13.04 4.99 -8.25
CA GLU A 61 -12.33 5.89 -9.18
C GLU A 61 -10.81 5.85 -9.02
N TRP A 62 -10.29 5.54 -7.85
CA TRP A 62 -8.84 5.37 -7.64
C TRP A 62 -8.36 4.05 -8.22
N ALA A 63 -9.08 2.96 -7.96
CA ALA A 63 -8.75 1.66 -8.54
C ALA A 63 -8.86 1.67 -10.08
N ASP A 64 -9.88 2.35 -10.61
CA ASP A 64 -10.13 2.39 -12.06
C ASP A 64 -9.09 3.20 -12.85
N LYS A 65 -8.26 4.04 -12.19
CA LYS A 65 -7.07 4.66 -12.82
C LYS A 65 -6.07 3.61 -13.34
N TYR A 66 -6.04 2.46 -12.71
CA TYR A 66 -5.10 1.37 -13.00
C TYR A 66 -5.68 0.29 -13.91
N LYS A 67 -6.92 0.45 -14.38
CA LYS A 67 -7.61 -0.56 -15.19
C LYS A 67 -6.77 -1.00 -16.39
N GLY A 68 -6.52 -2.31 -16.47
CA GLY A 68 -5.75 -2.95 -17.54
C GLY A 68 -4.23 -2.76 -17.45
N GLN A 69 -3.71 -2.07 -16.42
CA GLN A 69 -2.26 -1.82 -16.31
C GLN A 69 -1.48 -3.06 -15.85
N PHE A 70 -2.14 -4.06 -15.31
CA PHE A 70 -1.50 -5.27 -14.76
C PHE A 70 -1.77 -6.54 -15.59
N ALA A 71 -2.36 -6.40 -16.78
CA ALA A 71 -2.65 -7.53 -17.68
C ALA A 71 -1.39 -8.34 -18.10
N HIS A 72 -0.21 -7.74 -17.99
CA HIS A 72 1.06 -8.40 -18.26
C HIS A 72 1.53 -9.35 -17.15
N GLY A 73 0.87 -9.35 -16.00
CA GLY A 73 1.10 -10.24 -14.87
C GLY A 73 2.35 -9.96 -14.03
N TRP A 74 2.48 -10.70 -12.93
CA TRP A 74 3.49 -10.46 -11.91
C TRP A 74 4.93 -10.76 -12.35
N ASP A 75 5.17 -11.76 -13.20
CA ASP A 75 6.52 -12.05 -13.70
C ASP A 75 7.06 -10.85 -14.49
N ARG A 76 6.25 -10.33 -15.41
CA ARG A 76 6.62 -9.15 -16.19
C ARG A 76 6.69 -7.87 -15.35
N GLN A 77 5.78 -7.68 -14.41
CA GLN A 77 5.82 -6.56 -13.49
C GLN A 77 7.11 -6.54 -12.69
N ARG A 78 7.56 -7.68 -12.21
CA ARG A 78 8.81 -7.82 -11.47
C ARG A 78 10.02 -7.39 -12.29
N GLU A 79 10.09 -7.77 -13.57
CA GLU A 79 11.15 -7.34 -14.49
C GLU A 79 11.13 -5.82 -14.70
N ILE A 80 9.94 -5.24 -14.91
CA ILE A 80 9.75 -3.79 -15.08
C ILE A 80 10.24 -3.04 -13.84
N THR A 81 9.82 -3.47 -12.66
CA THR A 81 10.23 -2.88 -11.39
C THR A 81 11.74 -2.96 -11.20
N PHE A 82 12.34 -4.12 -11.45
CA PHE A 82 13.78 -4.33 -11.33
C PHE A 82 14.60 -3.41 -12.27
N ALA A 83 14.15 -3.29 -13.52
CA ALA A 83 14.78 -2.41 -14.48
C ALA A 83 14.68 -0.93 -14.05
N SER A 84 13.53 -0.53 -13.53
CA SER A 84 13.31 0.83 -13.01
C SER A 84 14.16 1.13 -11.78
N GLN A 85 14.28 0.19 -10.85
CA GLN A 85 15.14 0.31 -9.67
C GLN A 85 16.60 0.53 -10.04
N LYS A 86 17.11 -0.21 -11.04
CA LYS A 86 18.47 0.00 -11.57
C LYS A 86 18.65 1.35 -12.25
N ALA A 87 17.69 1.74 -13.08
CA ALA A 87 17.73 3.01 -13.80
C ALA A 87 17.72 4.22 -12.85
N LEU A 88 16.98 4.11 -11.74
CA LEU A 88 16.91 5.13 -10.69
C LEU A 88 18.08 5.07 -9.70
N GLY A 89 18.93 4.03 -9.78
CA GLY A 89 20.05 3.83 -8.85
C GLY A 89 19.62 3.38 -7.45
N ILE A 90 18.39 2.94 -7.27
CA ILE A 90 17.85 2.48 -5.96
C ILE A 90 18.52 1.17 -5.50
N ILE A 91 18.95 0.35 -6.47
CA ILE A 91 19.69 -0.88 -6.22
C ILE A 91 21.03 -0.85 -6.98
N PRO A 92 22.07 -1.56 -6.51
CA PRO A 92 23.35 -1.66 -7.22
C PRO A 92 23.18 -2.15 -8.65
N PRO A 93 23.98 -1.66 -9.61
CA PRO A 93 23.88 -2.06 -11.01
C PRO A 93 24.20 -3.54 -11.24
N ASP A 94 25.00 -4.14 -10.38
CA ASP A 94 25.38 -5.56 -10.37
C ASP A 94 24.42 -6.44 -9.53
N CYS A 95 23.35 -5.87 -9.00
CA CYS A 95 22.32 -6.64 -8.28
C CYS A 95 21.64 -7.64 -9.24
N ASP A 96 21.44 -8.86 -8.76
CA ASP A 96 20.70 -9.89 -9.47
C ASP A 96 19.23 -9.92 -9.05
N LEU A 97 18.36 -10.22 -10.01
CA LEU A 97 16.96 -10.49 -9.74
C LEU A 97 16.83 -11.91 -9.21
N THR A 98 16.29 -12.07 -8.00
CA THR A 98 16.06 -13.39 -7.42
C THR A 98 15.00 -14.17 -8.17
N ALA A 99 15.19 -15.49 -8.28
CA ALA A 99 14.24 -16.37 -8.94
C ALA A 99 12.89 -16.44 -8.22
N ARG A 100 11.84 -16.75 -8.99
CA ARG A 100 10.51 -17.03 -8.45
C ARG A 100 10.53 -18.32 -7.65
N HIS A 101 9.85 -18.34 -6.51
CA HIS A 101 9.68 -19.56 -5.71
C HIS A 101 8.86 -20.59 -6.49
N ALA A 102 9.23 -21.87 -6.41
CA ALA A 102 8.60 -22.95 -7.19
C ALA A 102 7.10 -23.13 -6.89
N GLU A 103 6.65 -22.74 -5.69
CA GLU A 103 5.23 -22.84 -5.31
C GLU A 103 4.38 -21.64 -5.77
N ILE A 104 5.01 -20.57 -6.28
CA ILE A 104 4.28 -19.48 -6.93
C ILE A 104 4.16 -19.80 -8.41
N PRO A 105 2.95 -20.00 -8.96
CA PRO A 105 2.80 -20.27 -10.39
C PRO A 105 3.32 -19.11 -11.25
N ALA A 106 3.82 -19.40 -12.45
CA ALA A 106 4.03 -18.35 -13.42
C ALA A 106 2.70 -17.73 -13.83
N TRP A 107 2.69 -16.44 -14.19
CA TRP A 107 1.47 -15.79 -14.70
C TRP A 107 0.84 -16.55 -15.87
N ASP A 108 1.68 -17.03 -16.79
CA ASP A 108 1.21 -17.77 -17.98
C ASP A 108 0.64 -19.15 -17.63
N GLU A 109 0.97 -19.70 -16.45
CA GLU A 109 0.41 -20.96 -15.95
C GLU A 109 -0.93 -20.79 -15.22
N MET A 110 -1.27 -19.53 -14.88
CA MET A 110 -2.56 -19.25 -14.24
C MET A 110 -3.72 -19.50 -15.22
N PRO A 111 -4.82 -20.12 -14.76
CA PRO A 111 -6.00 -20.29 -15.59
C PRO A 111 -6.52 -18.96 -16.13
N ASP A 112 -6.80 -18.88 -17.42
CA ASP A 112 -7.29 -17.63 -18.04
C ASP A 112 -8.58 -17.10 -17.40
N GLN A 113 -9.40 -17.99 -16.85
CA GLN A 113 -10.63 -17.63 -16.17
C GLN A 113 -10.40 -16.74 -14.94
N ILE A 114 -9.31 -16.94 -14.17
CA ILE A 114 -9.05 -16.18 -12.95
C ILE A 114 -8.22 -14.91 -13.20
N LYS A 115 -7.49 -14.80 -14.30
CA LYS A 115 -6.62 -13.66 -14.58
C LYS A 115 -7.30 -12.30 -14.43
N PRO A 116 -8.54 -12.08 -14.90
CA PRO A 116 -9.23 -10.81 -14.69
C PRO A 116 -9.39 -10.43 -13.22
N VAL A 117 -9.61 -11.42 -12.33
CA VAL A 117 -9.69 -11.19 -10.88
C VAL A 117 -8.33 -10.78 -10.34
N LEU A 118 -7.28 -11.53 -10.70
CA LEU A 118 -5.90 -11.24 -10.28
C LEU A 118 -5.44 -9.84 -10.72
N GLU A 119 -5.83 -9.41 -11.91
CA GLU A 119 -5.57 -8.05 -12.39
C GLU A 119 -6.33 -7.03 -11.54
N ARG A 120 -7.62 -7.26 -11.29
CA ARG A 120 -8.45 -6.35 -10.49
C ARG A 120 -7.95 -6.18 -9.06
N GLU A 121 -7.51 -7.23 -8.42
CA GLU A 121 -6.91 -7.17 -7.09
C GLU A 121 -5.72 -6.21 -7.04
N MET A 122 -4.84 -6.28 -8.04
CA MET A 122 -3.69 -5.40 -8.10
C MET A 122 -4.06 -3.96 -8.50
N GLU A 123 -5.06 -3.77 -9.35
CA GLU A 123 -5.62 -2.45 -9.66
C GLU A 123 -6.17 -1.76 -8.40
N VAL A 124 -6.93 -2.51 -7.59
CA VAL A 124 -7.46 -2.02 -6.31
C VAL A 124 -6.34 -1.67 -5.35
N TYR A 125 -5.34 -2.54 -5.21
CA TYR A 125 -4.20 -2.28 -4.34
C TYR A 125 -3.41 -1.03 -4.78
N ALA A 126 -3.14 -0.89 -6.07
CA ALA A 126 -2.44 0.28 -6.62
C ALA A 126 -3.23 1.58 -6.39
N GLY A 127 -4.55 1.54 -6.60
CA GLY A 127 -5.43 2.66 -6.30
C GLY A 127 -5.44 3.02 -4.81
N PHE A 128 -5.44 2.01 -3.94
CA PHE A 128 -5.38 2.19 -2.49
C PHE A 128 -4.05 2.81 -2.03
N LEU A 129 -2.94 2.40 -2.63
CA LEU A 129 -1.63 2.99 -2.37
C LEU A 129 -1.58 4.46 -2.83
N GLU A 130 -2.04 4.77 -4.05
CA GLU A 130 -2.08 6.15 -4.56
C GLU A 130 -2.99 7.04 -3.70
N HIS A 131 -4.15 6.53 -3.29
CA HIS A 131 -5.06 7.24 -2.39
C HIS A 131 -4.38 7.56 -1.05
N THR A 132 -3.66 6.59 -0.50
CA THR A 132 -2.93 6.79 0.76
C THR A 132 -1.82 7.83 0.61
N ASP A 133 -1.02 7.73 -0.46
CA ASP A 133 0.04 8.69 -0.76
C ASP A 133 -0.50 10.11 -0.95
N TYR A 134 -1.63 10.26 -1.62
CA TYR A 134 -2.31 11.55 -1.74
C TYR A 134 -2.66 12.16 -0.38
N HIS A 135 -3.18 11.36 0.55
CA HIS A 135 -3.55 11.86 1.88
C HIS A 135 -2.34 12.11 2.77
N VAL A 136 -1.24 11.38 2.62
CA VAL A 136 0.07 11.73 3.21
C VAL A 136 0.56 13.07 2.67
N GLY A 137 0.44 13.30 1.37
CA GLY A 137 0.76 14.57 0.70
C GLY A 137 0.03 15.74 1.34
N ARG A 138 -1.28 15.61 1.62
CA ARG A 138 -2.07 16.66 2.30
C ARG A 138 -1.52 17.05 3.67
N VAL A 139 -0.96 16.11 4.42
CA VAL A 139 -0.32 16.42 5.72
C VAL A 139 0.98 17.21 5.51
N ILE A 140 1.76 16.85 4.49
CA ILE A 140 2.99 17.56 4.11
C ILE A 140 2.68 18.97 3.61
N ASP A 141 1.68 19.11 2.74
CA ASP A 141 1.21 20.40 2.22
C ASP A 141 0.80 21.35 3.37
N ALA A 142 0.13 20.83 4.40
CA ALA A 142 -0.25 21.64 5.56
C ALA A 142 0.96 22.14 6.36
N ILE A 143 2.07 21.39 6.39
CA ILE A 143 3.34 21.81 6.99
C ILE A 143 3.99 22.90 6.14
N GLU A 144 3.93 22.77 4.80
CA GLU A 144 4.44 23.75 3.85
C GLU A 144 3.64 25.06 3.93
N ASP A 145 2.31 25.00 3.93
CA ASP A 145 1.39 26.14 4.07
C ASP A 145 1.67 26.98 5.33
N LEU A 146 2.11 26.33 6.40
CA LEU A 146 2.51 26.98 7.65
C LEU A 146 3.91 27.59 7.58
N GLY A 147 4.64 27.43 6.48
CA GLY A 147 5.99 27.95 6.30
C GLY A 147 7.06 27.27 7.16
N ILE A 148 6.82 26.05 7.64
CA ILE A 148 7.71 25.34 8.57
C ILE A 148 8.35 24.07 7.96
N LEU A 149 8.12 23.78 6.68
CA LEU A 149 8.64 22.59 6.01
C LEU A 149 10.18 22.53 6.04
N GLU A 150 10.84 23.66 5.85
CA GLU A 150 12.31 23.78 5.89
C GLU A 150 12.92 23.28 7.21
N ASP A 151 12.18 23.48 8.33
CA ASP A 151 12.59 23.12 9.69
C ASP A 151 11.97 21.80 10.18
N THR A 152 11.24 21.10 9.33
CA THR A 152 10.56 19.84 9.68
C THR A 152 11.31 18.66 9.12
N LEU A 153 11.71 17.73 9.99
CA LEU A 153 12.25 16.43 9.60
C LEU A 153 11.09 15.46 9.35
N ILE A 154 10.98 14.95 8.16
CA ILE A 154 9.94 13.99 7.75
C ILE A 154 10.61 12.66 7.39
N TYR A 155 10.12 11.58 8.02
CA TYR A 155 10.37 10.21 7.59
C TYR A 155 9.12 9.67 6.93
N TYR A 156 9.21 9.29 5.67
CA TYR A 156 8.16 8.56 4.98
C TYR A 156 8.60 7.09 4.84
N ILE A 157 8.08 6.26 5.71
CA ILE A 157 8.33 4.83 5.75
C ILE A 157 7.19 4.17 4.97
N ILE A 158 7.49 3.64 3.78
CA ILE A 158 6.47 3.15 2.84
C ILE A 158 5.77 1.89 3.37
N GLY A 159 6.47 1.09 4.16
CA GLY A 159 5.91 -0.07 4.86
C GLY A 159 6.83 -0.51 5.99
N ASP A 160 6.28 -1.18 6.99
CA ASP A 160 6.99 -1.71 8.15
C ASP A 160 7.52 -3.14 7.92
N ASN A 161 7.03 -3.80 6.87
CA ASN A 161 7.43 -5.15 6.44
C ASN A 161 7.22 -5.31 4.93
N GLY A 162 7.64 -6.44 4.37
CA GLY A 162 7.40 -6.80 2.99
C GLY A 162 5.92 -7.03 2.68
N ALA A 163 5.60 -7.14 1.39
CA ALA A 163 4.25 -7.38 0.92
C ALA A 163 3.67 -8.70 1.47
N SER A 164 2.38 -8.70 1.79
CA SER A 164 1.70 -9.85 2.38
C SER A 164 1.40 -10.95 1.36
N ALA A 165 1.65 -12.20 1.73
CA ALA A 165 1.27 -13.39 0.96
C ALA A 165 -0.06 -14.01 1.45
N GLU A 166 -0.78 -13.34 2.34
CA GLU A 166 -1.97 -13.89 3.02
C GLU A 166 -3.17 -14.07 2.08
N GLY A 167 -3.16 -13.45 0.89
CA GLY A 167 -4.17 -13.65 -0.16
C GLY A 167 -4.06 -14.97 -0.92
N THR A 168 -3.13 -15.86 -0.57
CA THR A 168 -2.94 -17.18 -1.20
C THR A 168 -2.56 -17.12 -2.69
N LEU A 169 -2.79 -18.18 -3.45
CA LEU A 169 -2.41 -18.25 -4.87
C LEU A 169 -3.34 -17.46 -5.80
N HIS A 170 -4.59 -17.27 -5.40
CA HIS A 170 -5.63 -16.68 -6.24
C HIS A 170 -6.14 -15.33 -5.73
N GLY A 171 -5.54 -14.80 -4.66
CA GLY A 171 -6.11 -13.69 -3.93
C GLY A 171 -7.33 -14.10 -3.10
N ALA A 172 -8.06 -13.13 -2.61
CA ALA A 172 -9.28 -13.37 -1.85
C ALA A 172 -10.26 -12.19 -2.00
N PHE A 173 -11.53 -12.48 -2.11
CA PHE A 173 -12.59 -11.50 -1.93
C PHE A 173 -12.82 -11.20 -0.45
N ASN A 174 -12.67 -12.24 0.38
CA ASN A 174 -12.71 -12.12 1.84
C ASN A 174 -11.60 -13.00 2.47
N GLU A 175 -10.47 -12.40 2.85
CA GLU A 175 -9.35 -13.16 3.44
C GLU A 175 -9.74 -13.86 4.75
N MET A 176 -10.76 -13.39 5.45
CA MET A 176 -11.25 -14.07 6.66
C MET A 176 -11.84 -15.45 6.36
N ALA A 177 -12.32 -15.68 5.14
CA ALA A 177 -12.72 -17.02 4.70
C ALA A 177 -11.52 -17.97 4.67
N ASN A 178 -10.36 -17.50 4.19
CA ASN A 178 -9.12 -18.27 4.18
C ASN A 178 -8.66 -18.62 5.60
N PHE A 179 -8.63 -17.65 6.50
CA PHE A 179 -8.22 -17.85 7.89
C PHE A 179 -9.14 -18.81 8.68
N ASN A 180 -10.40 -18.90 8.26
CA ASN A 180 -11.37 -19.83 8.85
C ASN A 180 -11.47 -21.17 8.11
N GLY A 181 -10.54 -21.48 7.21
CA GLY A 181 -10.52 -22.76 6.48
C GLY A 181 -11.62 -22.91 5.42
N MET A 182 -12.20 -21.79 4.99
CA MET A 182 -13.30 -21.75 4.02
C MET A 182 -12.87 -21.24 2.63
N ALA A 183 -11.57 -21.21 2.34
CA ALA A 183 -11.03 -20.75 1.05
C ALA A 183 -11.69 -21.40 -0.17
N ALA A 184 -12.12 -22.65 -0.05
CA ALA A 184 -12.79 -23.37 -1.14
C ALA A 184 -14.16 -22.77 -1.55
N LEU A 185 -14.73 -21.86 -0.77
CA LEU A 185 -15.97 -21.15 -1.14
C LEU A 185 -15.70 -20.04 -2.16
N GLU A 186 -14.48 -19.53 -2.24
CA GLU A 186 -14.08 -18.47 -3.17
C GLU A 186 -13.61 -19.10 -4.50
N THR A 187 -14.54 -19.73 -5.21
CA THR A 187 -14.26 -20.28 -6.54
C THR A 187 -13.99 -19.15 -7.55
N PRO A 188 -13.30 -19.42 -8.67
CA PRO A 188 -13.12 -18.42 -9.73
C PRO A 188 -14.43 -17.80 -10.21
N GLU A 189 -15.50 -18.59 -10.31
CA GLU A 189 -16.84 -18.11 -10.71
C GLU A 189 -17.43 -17.15 -9.66
N PHE A 190 -17.26 -17.46 -8.37
CA PHE A 190 -17.68 -16.57 -7.29
C PHE A 190 -16.91 -15.24 -7.37
N MET A 191 -15.58 -15.27 -7.42
CA MET A 191 -14.74 -14.08 -7.46
C MET A 191 -15.03 -13.22 -8.70
N LEU A 192 -15.22 -13.84 -9.87
CA LEU A 192 -15.65 -13.14 -11.08
C LEU A 192 -17.01 -12.46 -10.91
N SER A 193 -17.95 -13.07 -10.21
CA SER A 193 -19.26 -12.48 -9.95
C SER A 193 -19.18 -11.24 -9.04
N LYS A 194 -18.06 -11.08 -8.31
CA LYS A 194 -17.78 -10.01 -7.34
C LYS A 194 -16.83 -8.93 -7.84
N MET A 195 -16.46 -8.95 -9.13
CA MET A 195 -15.45 -8.04 -9.72
C MET A 195 -15.67 -6.57 -9.40
N ASP A 196 -16.91 -6.09 -9.42
CA ASP A 196 -17.24 -4.68 -9.15
C ASP A 196 -17.25 -4.33 -7.66
N GLU A 197 -17.20 -5.34 -6.79
CA GLU A 197 -17.22 -5.17 -5.33
C GLU A 197 -15.81 -5.17 -4.72
N PHE A 198 -14.77 -5.59 -5.46
CA PHE A 198 -13.39 -5.50 -4.98
C PHE A 198 -13.00 -4.06 -4.65
N GLY A 199 -12.51 -3.85 -3.44
CA GLY A 199 -12.15 -2.54 -2.92
C GLY A 199 -13.28 -1.78 -2.25
N SER A 200 -14.52 -2.27 -2.32
CA SER A 200 -15.69 -1.70 -1.66
C SER A 200 -15.82 -2.18 -0.21
N PRO A 201 -16.69 -1.56 0.61
CA PRO A 201 -17.00 -2.03 1.97
C PRO A 201 -17.56 -3.46 2.04
N GLU A 202 -18.09 -3.99 0.93
CA GLU A 202 -18.64 -5.35 0.85
C GLU A 202 -17.54 -6.43 0.78
N SER A 203 -16.31 -6.04 0.49
CA SER A 203 -15.17 -6.95 0.38
C SER A 203 -14.26 -6.87 1.60
N TYR A 204 -13.52 -7.94 1.85
CA TYR A 204 -12.37 -7.95 2.75
C TYR A 204 -11.18 -8.51 1.95
N ASN A 205 -10.86 -7.84 0.84
CA ASN A 205 -10.06 -8.38 -0.24
C ASN A 205 -8.56 -8.30 0.00
N HIS A 206 -7.87 -9.27 -0.60
CA HIS A 206 -6.42 -9.35 -0.64
C HIS A 206 -5.95 -9.81 -2.02
N TYR A 207 -4.81 -9.31 -2.49
CA TYR A 207 -4.19 -9.73 -3.75
C TYR A 207 -3.50 -11.10 -3.63
N ALA A 208 -3.31 -11.77 -4.78
CA ALA A 208 -2.60 -13.04 -4.88
C ALA A 208 -1.11 -12.93 -4.53
N VAL A 209 -0.52 -14.01 -4.00
CA VAL A 209 0.90 -14.08 -3.59
C VAL A 209 1.90 -13.74 -4.71
N GLY A 210 1.53 -13.98 -5.98
CA GLY A 210 2.36 -13.58 -7.12
C GLY A 210 2.59 -12.07 -7.17
N TRP A 211 1.61 -11.27 -6.80
CA TRP A 211 1.75 -9.82 -6.68
C TRP A 211 2.60 -9.41 -5.48
N ALA A 212 2.48 -10.10 -4.34
CA ALA A 212 3.37 -9.86 -3.19
C ALA A 212 4.84 -10.05 -3.62
N TRP A 213 5.14 -11.17 -4.27
CA TRP A 213 6.48 -11.44 -4.78
C TRP A 213 6.96 -10.39 -5.80
N ALA A 214 6.08 -9.88 -6.65
CA ALA A 214 6.42 -8.82 -7.59
C ALA A 214 6.72 -7.48 -6.89
N MET A 215 5.99 -7.15 -5.82
CA MET A 215 6.20 -5.93 -5.03
C MET A 215 7.47 -5.98 -4.20
N ASP A 216 7.90 -7.15 -3.75
CA ASP A 216 9.15 -7.33 -2.97
C ASP A 216 10.42 -7.37 -3.84
N THR A 217 10.34 -6.97 -5.10
CA THR A 217 11.49 -6.87 -6.02
C THR A 217 12.62 -6.02 -5.42
N PRO A 218 13.89 -6.46 -5.48
CA PRO A 218 14.41 -7.64 -6.18
C PRO A 218 14.54 -8.89 -5.31
N TYR A 219 14.01 -8.82 -4.10
CA TYR A 219 14.22 -9.81 -3.05
C TYR A 219 13.32 -11.03 -3.22
N GLN A 220 13.65 -12.10 -2.50
CA GLN A 220 12.80 -13.27 -2.34
C GLN A 220 12.09 -13.23 -0.99
N TRP A 221 11.00 -13.98 -0.88
CA TRP A 221 10.11 -14.04 0.26
C TRP A 221 9.30 -12.74 0.46
N THR A 222 8.41 -12.78 1.44
CA THR A 222 7.37 -11.79 1.69
C THR A 222 7.25 -11.52 3.18
N LYS A 223 6.32 -10.70 3.60
CA LYS A 223 5.91 -10.47 5.00
C LYS A 223 5.96 -11.79 5.81
N GLN A 224 6.30 -11.71 7.09
CA GLN A 224 6.48 -12.78 8.07
C GLN A 224 7.79 -13.57 7.95
N VAL A 225 8.53 -13.48 6.86
CA VAL A 225 9.81 -14.20 6.68
C VAL A 225 10.97 -13.28 7.05
N ALA A 226 11.22 -13.14 8.35
CA ALA A 226 12.21 -12.21 8.90
C ALA A 226 13.68 -12.51 8.52
N SER A 227 13.96 -13.70 8.01
CA SER A 227 15.28 -14.11 7.55
C SER A 227 15.67 -13.58 6.17
N HIS A 228 14.74 -12.97 5.45
CA HIS A 228 14.93 -12.50 4.08
C HIS A 228 14.46 -11.05 3.91
N TRP A 229 15.11 -10.34 3.02
CA TRP A 229 14.83 -8.92 2.78
C TRP A 229 13.45 -8.66 2.17
N GLY A 230 12.89 -9.58 1.41
CA GLY A 230 11.49 -9.46 0.96
C GLY A 230 10.49 -9.38 2.11
N GLY A 231 10.84 -9.93 3.28
CA GLY A 231 10.00 -9.82 4.47
C GLY A 231 10.26 -8.58 5.33
N THR A 232 11.43 -7.92 5.18
CA THR A 232 11.89 -6.94 6.19
C THR A 232 12.40 -5.63 5.63
N ARG A 233 12.67 -5.52 4.31
CA ARG A 233 13.29 -4.34 3.72
C ARG A 233 12.31 -3.56 2.85
N ASN A 234 12.00 -2.34 3.31
CA ASN A 234 11.15 -1.40 2.59
C ASN A 234 11.84 -0.07 2.34
N GLY A 235 11.28 0.69 1.41
CA GLY A 235 11.74 2.02 1.10
C GLY A 235 11.43 3.00 2.23
N THR A 236 12.41 3.84 2.55
CA THR A 236 12.23 4.96 3.48
C THR A 236 12.77 6.22 2.82
N ILE A 237 11.97 7.28 2.83
CA ILE A 237 12.36 8.60 2.35
C ILE A 237 12.58 9.49 3.57
N VAL A 238 13.68 10.23 3.57
CA VAL A 238 13.98 11.22 4.61
C VAL A 238 14.02 12.60 3.96
N HIS A 239 13.20 13.50 4.44
CA HIS A 239 13.10 14.87 3.92
C HIS A 239 13.33 15.87 5.05
N TRP A 240 14.36 16.69 4.90
CA TRP A 240 14.65 17.82 5.81
C TRP A 240 15.47 18.87 5.07
N PRO A 241 14.83 19.82 4.39
CA PRO A 241 15.52 20.76 3.50
C PRO A 241 16.65 21.55 4.14
N ARG A 242 16.48 22.01 5.38
CA ARG A 242 17.52 22.76 6.09
C ARG A 242 18.66 21.88 6.61
N GLY A 243 18.39 20.64 6.97
CA GLY A 243 19.37 19.73 7.58
C GLY A 243 20.13 18.85 6.59
N ILE A 244 19.51 18.48 5.47
CA ILE A 244 20.08 17.60 4.47
C ILE A 244 20.56 18.40 3.25
N GLN A 245 21.86 18.46 3.06
CA GLN A 245 22.47 19.22 1.96
C GLN A 245 22.53 18.42 0.66
N GLU A 246 22.81 17.12 0.75
CA GLU A 246 22.80 16.21 -0.41
C GLU A 246 21.38 15.75 -0.69
N LYS A 247 20.86 16.07 -1.89
CA LYS A 247 19.53 15.66 -2.34
C LYS A 247 19.62 14.41 -3.21
N GLY A 248 18.68 13.48 -3.02
CA GLY A 248 18.63 12.24 -3.81
C GLY A 248 19.72 11.23 -3.49
N GLY A 249 20.37 11.35 -2.33
CA GLY A 249 21.32 10.35 -1.84
C GLY A 249 20.60 9.04 -1.42
N LEU A 250 21.33 7.92 -1.52
CA LEU A 250 20.89 6.58 -1.08
C LEU A 250 21.74 6.11 0.10
#